data_acff874c190ee25580840fa9e0c39a2d
#
_entry.id   acff874c190ee25580840fa9e0c39a2d
#
_cell.length_a   1.000
_cell.length_b   1.000
_cell.length_c   1.000
_cell.angle_alpha   90.00
_cell.angle_beta   90.00
_cell.angle_gamma   90.00
#
_symmetry.space_group_name_H-M   'P 1'
#
loop_
_entity.id
_entity.type
_entity.pdbx_description
1 polymer ?
#
loop_
_entity_poly.entity_id
_entity_poly.type
_entity_poly.pdbx_seq_one_letter_code
_entity_poly.pdbx_strand_id
1 'polypeptide(L)'
;MINFQKNNFFIFLLLIISFYAYAGKQMVISDDLSQKDTRKELEFKESVKKQLEFDKTIPLMQKGILFVPYLVDDQREPSYLIYDENGKYIKAGKPGHRVFLDPGKYSLLIGSGPKNLRFTKEVTIKMEQLTIVKPDWSALIINTVDQYGNRQRKGYLVYDEESKFLIVTGFGADAAKGERTAVWILPPHLYRITKRNETSDSLTNYITVRTVAGKASYAKMIFDSETDRILGGGETTDFFFFSSESGWSFNNLISGVFSFTSSQSVQGKQDTQTYSFGTEVKSNTSFDKEAYYFTNRLEIFEYFQSTSTTNEENSYLVNTKDVLKNNLVGIYRINNYIGPYMSLSLKTNLFRHYAHDLNNVKIIEDDKTTRVLTDVKSFAVSDYFGSTSLQEGAGLNLEYKYTTMLSLFLRLGYGLKQDISRNVYVFNESNTELKRINGVEYLQGPEISFYLTSSPFSFLDITIDILSLIPDMSLEKSYFTFQSTVMLKLSSFISLNYNLWIERNGTIDDLFQKTHALTIQLYYRFY
;
A
#
# COMPACT_ATOMS: atom_id res chain seq x y z
N MET A 1 3.93 -21.95 -33.32
CA MET A 1 3.57 -20.91 -32.34
C MET A 1 3.71 -21.34 -30.86
N ILE A 2 3.68 -22.63 -30.53
CA ILE A 2 3.66 -23.12 -29.13
C ILE A 2 5.01 -23.00 -28.39
N ASN A 3 6.14 -22.91 -29.11
CA ASN A 3 7.47 -22.81 -28.46
C ASN A 3 7.86 -21.40 -27.98
N PHE A 4 7.21 -20.35 -28.46
CA PHE A 4 7.55 -18.97 -28.11
C PHE A 4 7.04 -18.57 -26.71
N GLN A 5 5.90 -19.15 -26.28
CA GLN A 5 5.30 -18.81 -24.98
C GLN A 5 5.98 -19.45 -23.76
N LYS A 6 6.58 -20.65 -23.91
CA LYS A 6 7.31 -21.29 -22.79
C LYS A 6 8.59 -20.55 -22.42
N ASN A 7 9.30 -20.01 -23.39
CA ASN A 7 10.56 -19.30 -23.15
C ASN A 7 10.36 -17.94 -22.49
N ASN A 8 9.27 -17.22 -22.82
CA ASN A 8 9.05 -15.87 -22.27
C ASN A 8 8.65 -15.89 -20.80
N PHE A 9 7.88 -16.89 -20.35
CA PHE A 9 7.54 -17.05 -18.94
C PHE A 9 8.78 -17.39 -18.08
N PHE A 10 9.64 -18.27 -18.60
CA PHE A 10 10.90 -18.64 -17.92
C PHE A 10 11.87 -17.46 -17.85
N ILE A 11 11.94 -16.66 -18.91
CA ILE A 11 12.74 -15.42 -18.95
C ILE A 11 12.21 -14.40 -17.94
N PHE A 12 10.89 -14.25 -17.83
CA PHE A 12 10.28 -13.34 -16.86
C PHE A 12 10.50 -13.79 -15.40
N LEU A 13 10.35 -15.08 -15.12
CA LEU A 13 10.66 -15.65 -13.80
C LEU A 13 12.15 -15.51 -13.46
N LEU A 14 13.04 -15.73 -14.43
CA LEU A 14 14.48 -15.52 -14.28
C LEU A 14 14.84 -14.04 -14.09
N LEU A 15 14.12 -13.11 -14.72
CA LEU A 15 14.29 -11.66 -14.50
C LEU A 15 13.86 -11.26 -13.09
N ILE A 16 12.76 -11.79 -12.58
CA ILE A 16 12.35 -11.57 -11.19
C ILE A 16 13.39 -12.15 -10.23
N ILE A 17 13.81 -13.39 -10.42
CA ILE A 17 14.82 -14.06 -9.57
C ILE A 17 16.17 -13.35 -9.67
N SER A 18 16.62 -12.96 -10.87
CA SER A 18 17.88 -12.23 -11.05
C SER A 18 17.82 -10.82 -10.47
N PHE A 19 16.67 -10.15 -10.52
CA PHE A 19 16.46 -8.87 -9.86
C PHE A 19 16.57 -9.00 -8.33
N TYR A 20 15.93 -10.03 -7.73
CA TYR A 20 16.07 -10.33 -6.31
C TYR A 20 17.49 -10.76 -5.93
N ALA A 21 18.17 -11.54 -6.77
CA ALA A 21 19.56 -11.95 -6.56
C ALA A 21 20.54 -10.76 -6.68
N TYR A 22 20.28 -9.82 -7.58
CA TYR A 22 21.08 -8.60 -7.73
C TYR A 22 20.85 -7.63 -6.55
N ALA A 23 19.60 -7.44 -6.13
CA ALA A 23 19.27 -6.66 -4.95
C ALA A 23 19.87 -7.28 -3.67
N GLY A 24 19.87 -8.61 -3.56
CA GLY A 24 20.47 -9.33 -2.42
C GLY A 24 21.99 -9.27 -2.39
N LYS A 25 22.67 -9.13 -3.52
CA LYS A 25 24.13 -8.99 -3.57
C LYS A 25 24.67 -7.66 -3.03
N GLN A 26 23.83 -6.64 -2.92
CA GLN A 26 24.17 -5.38 -2.24
C GLN A 26 23.98 -5.42 -0.72
N MET A 27 23.43 -6.50 -0.17
CA MET A 27 23.42 -6.78 1.25
C MET A 27 24.77 -7.37 1.66
N VAL A 28 25.79 -6.56 1.79
CA VAL A 28 26.94 -6.90 2.64
C VAL A 28 26.44 -6.79 4.08
N ILE A 29 26.09 -7.92 4.66
CA ILE A 29 25.93 -8.04 6.12
C ILE A 29 27.34 -7.85 6.67
N SER A 30 27.65 -6.66 7.12
CA SER A 30 28.83 -6.47 7.99
C SER A 30 28.45 -7.04 9.35
N ASP A 31 28.93 -8.24 9.64
CA ASP A 31 29.00 -8.79 10.99
C ASP A 31 29.95 -7.95 11.84
N ASP A 32 29.48 -6.78 12.26
CA ASP A 32 30.11 -6.04 13.35
C ASP A 32 29.02 -5.47 14.26
N LEU A 33 28.36 -6.40 14.96
CA LEU A 33 27.51 -6.12 16.11
C LEU A 33 28.37 -5.86 17.36
N SER A 34 29.38 -5.04 17.26
CA SER A 34 29.94 -4.41 18.44
C SER A 34 29.08 -3.18 18.74
N GLN A 35 28.38 -3.25 19.87
CA GLN A 35 27.69 -2.14 20.50
C GLN A 35 28.64 -0.91 20.61
N LYS A 36 28.66 -0.11 19.57
CA LYS A 36 29.00 1.30 19.70
C LYS A 36 27.69 2.05 19.72
N ASP A 37 27.40 2.61 20.90
CA ASP A 37 26.36 3.60 21.14
C ASP A 37 26.61 4.82 20.25
N THR A 38 26.27 4.69 18.96
CA THR A 38 26.26 5.79 18.02
C THR A 38 24.81 6.20 17.83
N ARG A 39 24.26 6.93 18.82
CA ARG A 39 23.30 7.99 18.51
C ARG A 39 24.02 9.00 17.62
N LYS A 40 24.28 8.64 16.36
CA LYS A 40 24.59 9.63 15.34
C LYS A 40 23.38 10.54 15.32
N GLU A 41 23.55 11.73 15.82
CA GLU A 41 22.63 12.83 15.60
C GLU A 41 22.25 12.81 14.15
N LEU A 42 20.94 12.65 13.86
CA LEU A 42 20.40 12.74 12.52
C LEU A 42 20.60 14.18 12.07
N GLU A 43 21.77 14.47 11.55
CA GLU A 43 22.04 15.69 10.82
C GLU A 43 21.13 15.73 9.60
N PHE A 44 20.85 16.92 9.07
CA PHE A 44 20.15 17.11 7.80
C PHE A 44 20.52 16.01 6.82
N LYS A 45 19.53 15.34 6.21
CA LYS A 45 19.74 14.28 5.21
C LYS A 45 20.74 14.71 4.14
N GLU A 46 20.73 16.00 3.82
CA GLU A 46 21.74 16.66 2.99
C GLU A 46 22.12 18.00 3.60
N SER A 47 23.42 18.29 3.69
CA SER A 47 23.87 19.57 4.19
C SER A 47 23.30 20.73 3.38
N VAL A 48 23.03 21.86 4.00
CA VAL A 48 22.54 23.07 3.32
C VAL A 48 23.42 23.43 2.10
N LYS A 49 24.73 23.15 2.18
CA LYS A 49 25.65 23.33 1.07
C LYS A 49 25.28 22.47 -0.14
N LYS A 50 25.02 21.17 0.07
CA LYS A 50 24.58 20.27 -1.00
C LYS A 50 23.24 20.71 -1.59
N GLN A 51 22.27 21.09 -0.75
CA GLN A 51 20.98 21.59 -1.23
C GLN A 51 21.15 22.83 -2.14
N LEU A 52 22.08 23.74 -1.80
CA LEU A 52 22.40 24.91 -2.62
C LEU A 52 23.11 24.54 -3.93
N GLU A 53 23.89 23.47 -3.95
CA GLU A 53 24.55 22.96 -5.17
C GLU A 53 23.56 22.32 -6.15
N PHE A 54 22.49 21.69 -5.65
CA PHE A 54 21.43 21.11 -6.50
C PHE A 54 20.52 22.15 -7.14
N ASP A 55 20.36 23.31 -6.49
CA ASP A 55 19.54 24.40 -7.04
C ASP A 55 20.29 25.15 -8.13
N LYS A 56 19.93 24.87 -9.39
CA LYS A 56 20.52 25.49 -10.59
C LYS A 56 19.87 26.81 -10.99
N THR A 57 19.10 27.44 -10.09
CA THR A 57 18.41 28.70 -10.40
C THR A 57 19.43 29.82 -10.64
N ILE A 58 19.33 30.47 -11.78
CA ILE A 58 20.24 31.57 -12.17
C ILE A 58 19.92 32.81 -11.35
N PRO A 59 20.92 33.44 -10.70
CA PRO A 59 20.72 34.67 -9.95
C PRO A 59 20.17 35.80 -10.83
N LEU A 60 19.17 36.53 -10.32
CA LEU A 60 18.66 37.76 -10.96
C LEU A 60 19.43 38.94 -10.40
N MET A 61 19.89 39.82 -11.29
CA MET A 61 20.54 41.07 -10.90
C MET A 61 19.59 41.96 -10.07
N GLN A 62 20.14 42.73 -9.14
CA GLN A 62 19.43 43.68 -8.27
C GLN A 62 18.43 43.06 -7.30
N LYS A 63 18.34 41.73 -7.20
CA LYS A 63 17.53 41.00 -6.20
C LYS A 63 18.40 40.43 -5.11
N GLY A 64 17.84 40.27 -3.94
CA GLY A 64 18.43 39.40 -2.90
C GLY A 64 17.88 37.97 -3.00
N ILE A 65 18.56 37.03 -2.38
CA ILE A 65 18.26 35.61 -2.46
C ILE A 65 17.84 35.11 -1.08
N LEU A 66 16.65 34.54 -1.01
CA LEU A 66 16.14 33.81 0.15
C LEU A 66 16.30 32.31 -0.11
N PHE A 67 16.82 31.58 0.89
CA PHE A 67 16.91 30.12 0.86
C PHE A 67 16.41 29.53 2.17
N VAL A 68 15.39 28.68 2.10
CA VAL A 68 14.85 27.92 3.21
C VAL A 68 15.22 26.45 2.99
N PRO A 69 16.11 25.85 3.81
CA PRO A 69 16.49 24.46 3.67
C PRO A 69 15.32 23.52 3.93
N TYR A 70 15.27 22.39 3.23
CA TYR A 70 14.40 21.28 3.61
C TYR A 70 15.06 20.41 4.69
N LEU A 71 14.22 19.72 5.49
CA LEU A 71 14.66 18.76 6.50
C LEU A 71 14.64 17.32 5.98
N VAL A 72 13.76 17.03 5.02
CA VAL A 72 13.53 15.69 4.47
C VAL A 72 13.83 15.67 2.98
N ASP A 73 13.00 16.35 2.18
CA ASP A 73 13.21 16.58 0.74
C ASP A 73 12.34 17.74 0.23
N ASP A 74 12.75 18.27 -0.92
CA ASP A 74 12.10 19.42 -1.56
C ASP A 74 10.73 19.11 -2.16
N GLN A 75 10.38 17.83 -2.34
CA GLN A 75 9.14 17.42 -3.02
C GLN A 75 7.98 17.19 -2.05
N ARG A 76 8.26 16.70 -0.85
CA ARG A 76 7.23 16.33 0.14
C ARG A 76 6.97 17.41 1.17
N GLU A 77 7.95 18.28 1.42
CA GLU A 77 7.75 19.38 2.36
C GLU A 77 6.81 20.43 1.79
N PRO A 78 5.90 20.99 2.61
CA PRO A 78 4.98 22.02 2.17
C PRO A 78 5.72 23.31 1.79
N SER A 79 5.19 24.02 0.79
CA SER A 79 5.67 25.36 0.45
C SER A 79 5.39 26.33 1.60
N TYR A 80 6.31 27.25 1.81
CA TYR A 80 6.14 28.37 2.75
C TYR A 80 5.59 29.61 2.02
N LEU A 81 4.91 30.47 2.76
CA LEU A 81 4.32 31.69 2.23
C LEU A 81 5.17 32.91 2.63
N ILE A 82 5.33 33.85 1.71
CA ILE A 82 6.14 35.05 1.89
C ILE A 82 5.21 36.26 1.88
N TYR A 83 5.33 37.09 2.91
CA TYR A 83 4.58 38.33 3.08
C TYR A 83 5.57 39.48 3.21
N ASP A 84 5.19 40.68 2.71
CA ASP A 84 5.97 41.92 2.94
C ASP A 84 5.76 42.45 4.38
N GLU A 85 6.42 43.54 4.69
CA GLU A 85 6.33 44.20 6.00
C GLU A 85 4.90 44.73 6.34
N ASN A 86 4.05 44.91 5.33
CA ASN A 86 2.66 45.31 5.50
C ASN A 86 1.70 44.11 5.62
N GLY A 87 2.22 42.88 5.67
CA GLY A 87 1.42 41.67 5.73
C GLY A 87 0.76 41.26 4.41
N LYS A 88 1.14 41.88 3.30
CA LYS A 88 0.62 41.52 1.97
C LYS A 88 1.35 40.27 1.46
N TYR A 89 0.59 39.30 0.98
CA TYR A 89 1.11 38.10 0.34
C TYR A 89 1.88 38.45 -0.94
N ILE A 90 3.11 37.97 -1.06
CA ILE A 90 3.97 38.16 -2.22
C ILE A 90 3.95 36.91 -3.10
N LYS A 91 4.39 35.76 -2.57
CA LYS A 91 4.42 34.47 -3.27
C LYS A 91 4.67 33.31 -2.32
N ALA A 92 4.53 32.08 -2.82
CA ALA A 92 4.99 30.89 -2.14
C ALA A 92 6.44 30.58 -2.54
N GLY A 93 7.23 30.10 -1.57
CA GLY A 93 8.56 29.53 -1.78
C GLY A 93 8.56 28.02 -1.51
N LYS A 94 9.42 27.30 -2.21
CA LYS A 94 9.63 25.87 -2.03
C LYS A 94 10.92 25.64 -1.23
N PRO A 95 10.92 24.84 -0.15
CA PRO A 95 12.14 24.49 0.55
C PRO A 95 13.19 23.88 -0.40
N GLY A 96 14.48 24.19 -0.17
CA GLY A 96 15.58 23.76 -1.02
C GLY A 96 15.76 24.54 -2.32
N HIS A 97 14.92 25.54 -2.59
CA HIS A 97 15.02 26.37 -3.80
C HIS A 97 15.27 27.84 -3.47
N ARG A 98 16.10 28.51 -4.28
CA ARG A 98 16.34 29.96 -4.18
C ARG A 98 15.10 30.73 -4.59
N VAL A 99 14.76 31.72 -3.80
CA VAL A 99 13.67 32.65 -4.07
C VAL A 99 14.24 34.07 -4.18
N PHE A 100 14.04 34.72 -5.30
CA PHE A 100 14.50 36.10 -5.54
C PHE A 100 13.43 37.07 -5.07
N LEU A 101 13.86 38.02 -4.25
CA LEU A 101 13.05 39.05 -3.64
C LEU A 101 13.74 40.42 -3.80
N ASP A 102 12.97 41.50 -3.79
CA ASP A 102 13.52 42.84 -3.65
C ASP A 102 14.16 43.01 -2.26
N PRO A 103 15.17 43.86 -2.12
CA PRO A 103 15.69 44.17 -0.80
C PRO A 103 14.60 44.72 0.11
N GLY A 104 14.50 44.21 1.33
CA GLY A 104 13.44 44.59 2.27
C GLY A 104 13.25 43.61 3.40
N LYS A 105 12.27 43.89 4.25
CA LYS A 105 11.84 43.00 5.33
C LYS A 105 10.66 42.14 4.87
N TYR A 106 10.70 40.88 5.23
CA TYR A 106 9.69 39.90 4.87
C TYR A 106 9.35 39.02 6.06
N SER A 107 8.10 38.56 6.10
CA SER A 107 7.63 37.57 7.05
C SER A 107 7.35 36.26 6.31
N LEU A 108 7.91 35.17 6.77
CA LEU A 108 7.74 33.82 6.24
C LEU A 108 6.78 33.04 7.12
N LEU A 109 5.74 32.48 6.54
CA LEU A 109 4.83 31.56 7.23
C LEU A 109 5.17 30.13 6.81
N ILE A 110 5.79 29.36 7.71
CA ILE A 110 6.35 28.03 7.47
C ILE A 110 5.61 27.01 8.33
N GLY A 111 5.30 25.82 7.79
CA GLY A 111 4.74 24.72 8.56
C GLY A 111 3.50 24.10 7.95
N SER A 112 3.06 23.01 8.57
CA SER A 112 1.87 22.24 8.25
C SER A 112 0.71 22.60 9.18
N GLY A 113 -0.52 22.24 8.79
CA GLY A 113 -1.71 22.47 9.61
C GLY A 113 -2.32 23.87 9.50
N PRO A 114 -3.17 24.24 10.46
CA PRO A 114 -3.83 25.55 10.52
C PRO A 114 -2.83 26.71 10.60
N LYS A 115 -3.20 27.88 10.10
CA LYS A 115 -2.28 29.03 10.05
C LYS A 115 -1.72 29.45 11.42
N ASN A 116 -2.53 29.37 12.47
CA ASN A 116 -2.16 29.72 13.85
C ASN A 116 -1.13 28.75 14.48
N LEU A 117 -0.89 27.59 13.87
CA LEU A 117 0.09 26.60 14.30
C LEU A 117 1.36 26.62 13.45
N ARG A 118 1.42 27.49 12.45
CA ARG A 118 2.61 27.66 11.60
C ARG A 118 3.57 28.66 12.21
N PHE A 119 4.84 28.53 11.85
CA PHE A 119 5.88 29.45 12.28
C PHE A 119 5.84 30.74 11.46
N THR A 120 5.96 31.84 12.14
CA THR A 120 6.24 33.13 11.50
C THR A 120 7.71 33.47 11.75
N LYS A 121 8.47 33.69 10.67
CA LYS A 121 9.89 34.03 10.73
C LYS A 121 10.16 35.32 9.95
N GLU A 122 10.67 36.31 10.63
CA GLU A 122 11.09 37.56 9.99
C GLU A 122 12.48 37.43 9.39
N VAL A 123 12.66 37.93 8.18
CA VAL A 123 13.93 37.92 7.46
C VAL A 123 14.15 39.26 6.78
N THR A 124 15.41 39.69 6.73
CA THR A 124 15.81 40.87 5.97
C THR A 124 16.60 40.44 4.74
N ILE A 125 16.11 40.80 3.59
CA ILE A 125 16.73 40.49 2.30
C ILE A 125 17.58 41.71 1.87
N LYS A 126 18.84 41.45 1.58
CA LYS A 126 19.78 42.45 1.08
C LYS A 126 20.09 42.17 -0.39
N MET A 127 20.35 43.25 -1.15
CA MET A 127 20.69 43.17 -2.56
C MET A 127 21.89 42.23 -2.77
N GLU A 128 21.76 41.33 -3.74
CA GLU A 128 22.81 40.38 -4.18
C GLU A 128 23.41 39.51 -3.07
N GLN A 129 22.72 39.40 -1.91
CA GLN A 129 23.14 38.56 -0.82
C GLN A 129 22.22 37.35 -0.65
N LEU A 130 22.81 36.22 -0.25
CA LEU A 130 22.11 35.01 0.11
C LEU A 130 21.71 35.04 1.60
N THR A 131 20.42 35.00 1.86
CA THR A 131 19.85 34.86 3.22
C THR A 131 19.38 33.42 3.42
N ILE A 132 20.07 32.67 4.28
CA ILE A 132 19.70 31.29 4.63
C ILE A 132 18.90 31.33 5.94
N VAL A 133 17.71 30.73 5.91
CA VAL A 133 16.86 30.63 7.10
C VAL A 133 17.22 29.38 7.87
N LYS A 134 17.70 29.54 9.10
CA LYS A 134 18.01 28.41 9.97
C LYS A 134 16.69 27.79 10.47
N PRO A 135 16.44 26.47 10.25
CA PRO A 135 15.26 25.79 10.75
C PRO A 135 15.23 25.71 12.27
N ASP A 136 14.22 26.28 12.88
CA ASP A 136 13.85 26.09 14.29
C ASP A 136 12.56 25.26 14.43
N TRP A 137 12.07 24.71 13.33
CA TRP A 137 11.01 23.74 13.23
C TRP A 137 11.55 22.31 13.09
N SER A 138 10.67 21.34 13.16
CA SER A 138 10.97 19.91 12.99
C SER A 138 10.15 19.32 11.85
N ALA A 139 10.59 18.20 11.32
CA ALA A 139 9.78 17.38 10.41
C ALA A 139 9.33 16.09 11.13
N LEU A 140 8.08 15.69 10.91
CA LEU A 140 7.51 14.44 11.38
C LEU A 140 6.99 13.64 10.19
N ILE A 141 7.40 12.38 10.10
CA ILE A 141 6.99 11.44 9.07
C ILE A 141 6.35 10.24 9.75
N ILE A 142 5.11 9.89 9.37
CA ILE A 142 4.34 8.82 9.99
C ILE A 142 4.04 7.74 8.97
N ASN A 143 4.55 6.53 9.20
CA ASN A 143 4.21 5.35 8.42
C ASN A 143 3.22 4.48 9.17
N THR A 144 2.13 4.13 8.51
CA THR A 144 1.19 3.11 8.98
C THR A 144 1.44 1.83 8.20
N VAL A 145 1.67 0.74 8.93
CA VAL A 145 1.99 -0.57 8.35
C VAL A 145 1.11 -1.64 8.97
N ASP A 146 0.93 -2.76 8.27
CA ASP A 146 0.34 -3.95 8.87
C ASP A 146 1.36 -4.71 9.75
N GLN A 147 0.92 -5.80 10.39
CA GLN A 147 1.77 -6.68 11.21
C GLN A 147 2.92 -7.29 10.41
N TYR A 148 2.83 -7.27 9.09
CA TYR A 148 3.85 -7.77 8.17
C TYR A 148 4.78 -6.68 7.66
N GLY A 149 4.57 -5.43 8.09
CA GLY A 149 5.37 -4.26 7.69
C GLY A 149 5.00 -3.65 6.34
N ASN A 150 3.92 -4.11 5.68
CA ASN A 150 3.46 -3.50 4.44
C ASN A 150 2.82 -2.15 4.73
N ARG A 151 3.24 -1.12 4.03
CA ARG A 151 2.63 0.20 4.15
C ARG A 151 1.17 0.16 3.73
N GLN A 152 0.32 0.62 4.61
CA GLN A 152 -1.12 0.67 4.42
C GLN A 152 -1.65 2.08 4.62
N ARG A 153 -2.74 2.37 3.94
CA ARG A 153 -3.42 3.65 4.09
C ARG A 153 -4.36 3.60 5.28
N LYS A 154 -3.80 3.79 6.49
CA LYS A 154 -4.57 3.92 7.73
C LYS A 154 -4.58 5.38 8.18
N GLY A 155 -5.74 5.85 8.62
CA GLY A 155 -5.88 7.22 9.13
C GLY A 155 -5.30 7.39 10.53
N TYR A 156 -4.68 8.53 10.76
CA TYR A 156 -4.14 8.92 12.07
C TYR A 156 -4.43 10.39 12.39
N LEU A 157 -4.40 10.70 13.67
CA LEU A 157 -4.52 12.05 14.22
C LEU A 157 -3.26 12.37 15.01
N VAL A 158 -2.74 13.58 14.86
CA VAL A 158 -1.57 14.06 15.60
C VAL A 158 -2.03 15.16 16.54
N TYR A 159 -1.86 14.93 17.82
CA TYR A 159 -2.16 15.88 18.89
C TYR A 159 -0.87 16.39 19.52
N ASP A 160 -0.86 17.60 19.92
CA ASP A 160 0.11 18.09 20.89
C ASP A 160 -0.14 17.39 22.24
N GLU A 161 0.91 16.78 22.82
CA GLU A 161 0.72 15.95 24.02
C GLU A 161 0.34 16.77 25.25
N GLU A 162 0.83 18.01 25.36
CA GLU A 162 0.59 18.88 26.50
C GLU A 162 -0.80 19.54 26.42
N SER A 163 -1.08 20.22 25.32
CA SER A 163 -2.34 20.95 25.14
C SER A 163 -3.52 20.08 24.72
N LYS A 164 -3.24 18.85 24.27
CA LYS A 164 -4.24 17.92 23.69
C LYS A 164 -4.96 18.46 22.43
N PHE A 165 -4.47 19.54 21.85
CA PHE A 165 -5.02 20.08 20.61
C PHE A 165 -4.66 19.21 19.42
N LEU A 166 -5.63 19.01 18.53
CA LEU A 166 -5.44 18.37 17.26
C LEU A 166 -4.63 19.29 16.33
N ILE A 167 -3.43 18.85 15.93
CA ILE A 167 -2.53 19.61 15.08
C ILE A 167 -2.77 19.29 13.61
N VAL A 168 -2.73 17.99 13.26
CA VAL A 168 -2.94 17.53 11.89
C VAL A 168 -3.66 16.18 11.88
N THR A 169 -4.35 15.94 10.77
CA THR A 169 -4.97 14.67 10.43
C THR A 169 -4.31 14.13 9.18
N GLY A 170 -3.95 12.87 9.14
CA GLY A 170 -3.27 12.29 7.99
C GLY A 170 -3.62 10.84 7.74
N PHE A 171 -3.07 10.35 6.64
CA PHE A 171 -3.12 8.95 6.24
C PHE A 171 -1.71 8.43 6.00
N GLY A 172 -1.50 7.16 6.29
CA GLY A 172 -0.34 6.45 5.79
C GLY A 172 -0.36 6.34 4.27
N ALA A 173 0.77 6.03 3.70
CA ALA A 173 0.91 5.84 2.26
C ALA A 173 0.69 4.38 1.88
N ASP A 174 -0.14 4.13 0.87
CA ASP A 174 -0.26 2.81 0.26
C ASP A 174 0.85 2.62 -0.77
N ALA A 175 1.80 1.74 -0.46
CA ALA A 175 2.91 1.45 -1.37
C ALA A 175 2.44 0.84 -2.69
N ALA A 176 1.42 -0.03 -2.68
CA ALA A 176 0.90 -0.65 -3.89
C ALA A 176 0.32 0.35 -4.90
N LYS A 177 -0.12 1.50 -4.41
CA LYS A 177 -0.65 2.59 -5.24
C LYS A 177 0.38 3.66 -5.59
N GLY A 178 1.63 3.51 -5.13
CA GLY A 178 2.70 4.48 -5.39
C GLY A 178 2.61 5.75 -4.54
N GLU A 179 1.87 5.72 -3.44
CA GLU A 179 1.70 6.89 -2.59
C GLU A 179 2.97 7.23 -1.82
N ARG A 180 3.22 8.52 -1.65
CA ARG A 180 4.28 9.03 -0.79
C ARG A 180 3.77 9.35 0.60
N THR A 181 4.56 9.00 1.61
CA THR A 181 4.30 9.39 3.00
C THR A 181 4.38 10.92 3.15
N ALA A 182 3.39 11.50 3.79
CA ALA A 182 3.36 12.94 4.08
C ALA A 182 4.48 13.34 5.03
N VAL A 183 5.01 14.54 4.82
CA VAL A 183 5.95 15.20 5.73
C VAL A 183 5.22 16.34 6.43
N TRP A 184 5.21 16.31 7.76
CA TRP A 184 4.61 17.34 8.59
C TRP A 184 5.69 18.26 9.14
N ILE A 185 5.65 19.52 8.81
CA ILE A 185 6.53 20.56 9.38
C ILE A 185 5.83 21.16 10.59
N LEU A 186 6.38 20.90 11.78
CA LEU A 186 5.72 21.15 13.07
C LEU A 186 6.69 21.83 14.06
N PRO A 187 6.20 22.49 15.13
CA PRO A 187 7.00 22.87 16.27
C PRO A 187 7.77 21.69 16.87
N PRO A 188 9.00 21.91 17.39
CA PRO A 188 9.68 20.89 18.18
C PRO A 188 8.92 20.66 19.48
N HIS A 189 8.26 19.53 19.59
CA HIS A 189 7.43 19.19 20.75
C HIS A 189 7.28 17.68 20.94
N LEU A 190 6.56 17.25 21.97
CA LEU A 190 6.09 15.88 22.14
C LEU A 190 4.70 15.76 21.56
N TYR A 191 4.55 14.87 20.58
CA TYR A 191 3.29 14.62 19.90
C TYR A 191 2.71 13.27 20.28
N ARG A 192 1.40 13.21 20.44
CA ARG A 192 0.62 11.98 20.53
C ARG A 192 -0.01 11.71 19.18
N ILE A 193 0.25 10.52 18.65
CA ILE A 193 -0.30 10.06 17.38
C ILE A 193 -1.27 8.94 17.69
N THR A 194 -2.54 9.14 17.39
CA THR A 194 -3.60 8.17 17.63
C THR A 194 -4.11 7.61 16.30
N LYS A 195 -4.74 6.46 16.35
CA LYS A 195 -5.61 6.01 15.27
C LYS A 195 -6.73 7.05 15.07
N ARG A 196 -7.18 7.21 13.84
CA ARG A 196 -8.18 8.24 13.48
C ARG A 196 -9.46 8.20 14.32
N ASN A 197 -9.83 7.04 14.85
CA ASN A 197 -11.03 6.82 15.65
C ASN A 197 -10.85 7.09 17.15
N GLU A 198 -9.66 7.48 17.55
CA GLU A 198 -9.30 7.69 18.93
C GLU A 198 -9.17 9.18 19.25
N THR A 199 -9.41 9.52 20.51
CA THR A 199 -9.26 10.90 21.00
C THR A 199 -7.88 11.14 21.60
N SER A 200 -7.57 12.39 21.93
CA SER A 200 -6.33 12.78 22.64
C SER A 200 -6.19 12.09 24.00
N ASP A 201 -7.30 11.71 24.65
CA ASP A 201 -7.33 11.08 25.97
C ASP A 201 -7.31 9.55 25.91
N SER A 202 -7.20 8.97 24.70
CA SER A 202 -7.11 7.53 24.55
C SER A 202 -5.90 6.96 25.31
N LEU A 203 -6.14 5.97 26.18
CA LEU A 203 -5.10 5.25 26.92
C LEU A 203 -4.49 4.10 26.11
N THR A 204 -5.09 3.76 24.98
CA THR A 204 -4.65 2.70 24.06
C THR A 204 -4.69 3.22 22.63
N ASN A 205 -4.09 2.47 21.69
CA ASN A 205 -4.10 2.81 20.26
C ASN A 205 -3.47 4.17 19.94
N TYR A 206 -2.40 4.51 20.65
CA TYR A 206 -1.58 5.69 20.37
C TYR A 206 -0.09 5.39 20.49
N ILE A 207 0.71 6.25 19.91
CA ILE A 207 2.16 6.32 20.10
C ILE A 207 2.54 7.76 20.43
N THR A 208 3.68 7.95 21.07
CA THR A 208 4.25 9.28 21.29
C THR A 208 5.57 9.43 20.55
N VAL A 209 5.81 10.62 20.01
CA VAL A 209 7.02 10.95 19.26
C VAL A 209 7.51 12.33 19.67
N ARG A 210 8.78 12.43 20.03
CA ARG A 210 9.43 13.72 20.33
C ARG A 210 10.12 14.23 19.07
N THR A 211 9.75 15.43 18.65
CA THR A 211 10.42 16.10 17.53
C THR A 211 11.44 17.12 18.03
N VAL A 212 12.50 17.34 17.26
CA VAL A 212 13.62 18.23 17.60
C VAL A 212 13.84 19.24 16.48
N ALA A 213 14.14 20.49 16.84
CA ALA A 213 14.41 21.57 15.90
C ALA A 213 15.52 21.20 14.91
N GLY A 214 15.29 21.46 13.63
CA GLY A 214 16.23 21.18 12.55
C GLY A 214 16.39 19.70 12.22
N LYS A 215 15.58 18.79 12.80
CA LYS A 215 15.66 17.34 12.58
C LYS A 215 14.36 16.76 12.07
N ALA A 216 14.46 15.61 11.38
CA ALA A 216 13.32 14.79 11.00
C ALA A 216 13.17 13.64 12.01
N SER A 217 11.95 13.47 12.54
CA SER A 217 11.53 12.33 13.37
C SER A 217 10.64 11.40 12.56
N TYR A 218 10.86 10.12 12.73
CA TYR A 218 10.13 9.07 12.01
C TYR A 218 9.31 8.25 12.98
N ALA A 219 8.03 8.08 12.69
CA ALA A 219 7.11 7.29 13.47
C ALA A 219 6.57 6.12 12.67
N LYS A 220 6.40 4.98 13.33
CA LYS A 220 5.81 3.78 12.77
C LYS A 220 4.63 3.36 13.62
N MET A 221 3.46 3.18 13.00
CA MET A 221 2.27 2.62 13.63
C MET A 221 1.96 1.28 12.96
N ILE A 222 1.94 0.20 13.75
CA ILE A 222 1.67 -1.14 13.27
C ILE A 222 0.22 -1.48 13.57
N PHE A 223 -0.53 -1.82 12.52
CA PHE A 223 -1.93 -2.18 12.61
C PHE A 223 -2.13 -3.67 12.34
N ASP A 224 -3.03 -4.28 13.05
CA ASP A 224 -3.57 -5.59 12.71
C ASP A 224 -4.46 -5.45 11.46
N SER A 225 -4.18 -6.23 10.41
CA SER A 225 -4.88 -6.15 9.13
C SER A 225 -6.34 -6.59 9.19
N GLU A 226 -6.71 -7.44 10.17
CA GLU A 226 -8.05 -7.99 10.33
C GLU A 226 -8.90 -7.16 11.29
N THR A 227 -8.34 -6.84 12.45
CA THR A 227 -9.07 -6.14 13.53
C THR A 227 -8.90 -4.63 13.51
N ASP A 228 -8.00 -4.12 12.68
CA ASP A 228 -7.65 -2.70 12.57
C ASP A 228 -7.18 -2.09 13.91
N ARG A 229 -6.67 -2.89 14.83
CA ARG A 229 -6.08 -2.44 16.09
C ARG A 229 -4.63 -2.01 15.90
N ILE A 230 -4.16 -1.07 16.72
CA ILE A 230 -2.73 -0.79 16.82
C ILE A 230 -2.10 -1.92 17.65
N LEU A 231 -1.18 -2.66 17.04
CA LEU A 231 -0.38 -3.68 17.70
C LEU A 231 0.83 -3.09 18.42
N GLY A 232 1.29 -1.93 17.97
CA GLY A 232 2.44 -1.26 18.53
C GLY A 232 2.94 -0.15 17.61
N GLY A 233 4.07 0.41 17.98
CA GLY A 233 4.72 1.47 17.22
C GLY A 233 5.52 2.41 18.10
N GLY A 234 6.00 3.49 17.52
CA GLY A 234 6.78 4.51 18.20
C GLY A 234 7.72 5.22 17.25
N GLU A 235 8.60 6.02 17.83
CA GLU A 235 9.72 6.61 17.11
C GLU A 235 10.65 5.49 16.64
N THR A 236 11.08 5.53 15.39
CA THR A 236 11.98 4.54 14.82
C THR A 236 13.21 5.22 14.26
N THR A 237 14.34 4.62 14.56
CA THR A 237 15.62 4.92 13.93
C THR A 237 15.90 4.04 12.73
N ASP A 238 14.99 3.09 12.43
CA ASP A 238 15.13 2.20 11.31
C ASP A 238 15.02 2.96 9.99
N PHE A 239 16.14 3.48 9.58
CA PHE A 239 16.35 4.18 8.33
C PHE A 239 15.95 3.35 7.10
N PHE A 240 15.93 2.02 7.24
CA PHE A 240 15.59 1.08 6.18
C PHE A 240 14.13 1.18 5.68
N PHE A 241 13.23 1.74 6.47
CA PHE A 241 11.83 1.90 6.08
C PHE A 241 11.51 3.24 5.41
N PHE A 242 12.40 4.24 5.50
CA PHE A 242 12.06 5.61 5.09
C PHE A 242 12.85 6.14 3.89
N SER A 243 13.92 5.57 3.54
CA SER A 243 14.78 5.67 2.35
C SER A 243 16.23 5.44 2.75
N SER A 244 16.84 4.42 2.20
CA SER A 244 18.29 4.37 2.11
C SER A 244 18.75 5.54 1.23
N GLU A 245 20.00 5.98 1.34
CA GLU A 245 20.58 6.92 0.37
C GLU A 245 20.38 6.43 -1.08
N SER A 246 20.24 5.10 -1.27
CA SER A 246 19.94 4.45 -2.53
C SER A 246 18.48 4.61 -2.99
N GLY A 247 17.53 4.99 -2.12
CA GLY A 247 16.09 5.05 -2.42
C GLY A 247 15.35 3.71 -2.31
N TRP A 248 16.06 2.60 -2.06
CA TRP A 248 15.47 1.27 -1.94
C TRP A 248 14.99 0.97 -0.53
N SER A 249 13.88 0.24 -0.44
CA SER A 249 13.38 -0.34 0.80
C SER A 249 12.90 -1.77 0.55
N PHE A 250 13.26 -2.67 1.48
CA PHE A 250 12.93 -4.10 1.41
C PHE A 250 12.23 -4.51 2.70
N ASN A 251 11.16 -5.26 2.56
CA ASN A 251 10.45 -5.86 3.68
C ASN A 251 10.04 -7.27 3.30
N ASN A 252 10.62 -8.26 3.95
CA ASN A 252 10.38 -9.67 3.68
C ASN A 252 9.86 -10.35 4.94
N LEU A 253 8.81 -11.14 4.80
CA LEU A 253 8.23 -11.95 5.84
C LEU A 253 8.04 -13.37 5.34
N ILE A 254 8.44 -14.34 6.16
CA ILE A 254 8.08 -15.74 6.02
C ILE A 254 7.39 -16.15 7.30
N SER A 255 6.19 -16.68 7.23
CA SER A 255 5.44 -17.18 8.38
C SER A 255 4.93 -18.59 8.12
N GLY A 256 4.87 -19.39 9.18
CA GLY A 256 4.25 -20.71 9.18
C GLY A 256 3.02 -20.71 10.09
N VAL A 257 1.97 -21.39 9.67
CA VAL A 257 0.75 -21.59 10.45
C VAL A 257 0.53 -23.07 10.64
N PHE A 258 0.24 -23.47 11.85
CA PHE A 258 -0.20 -24.82 12.19
C PHE A 258 -1.41 -24.73 13.09
N SER A 259 -2.45 -25.49 12.77
CA SER A 259 -3.61 -25.64 13.64
C SER A 259 -4.05 -27.09 13.73
N PHE A 260 -4.58 -27.46 14.89
CA PHE A 260 -5.22 -28.73 15.12
C PHE A 260 -6.58 -28.50 15.75
N THR A 261 -7.60 -29.12 15.18
CA THR A 261 -8.96 -29.05 15.69
C THR A 261 -9.49 -30.49 15.86
N SER A 262 -9.98 -30.82 17.02
CA SER A 262 -10.66 -32.10 17.30
C SER A 262 -12.08 -31.80 17.76
N SER A 263 -13.04 -32.47 17.16
CA SER A 263 -14.46 -32.42 17.56
C SER A 263 -14.89 -33.84 17.89
N GLN A 264 -15.21 -34.10 19.15
CA GLN A 264 -15.60 -35.42 19.64
C GLN A 264 -16.92 -35.32 20.39
N SER A 265 -17.78 -36.34 20.18
CA SER A 265 -19.06 -36.51 20.89
C SER A 265 -20.00 -35.29 20.80
N VAL A 266 -19.95 -34.55 19.68
CA VAL A 266 -20.88 -33.45 19.42
C VAL A 266 -22.18 -33.99 18.87
N GLN A 267 -23.30 -33.71 19.55
CA GLN A 267 -24.61 -34.21 19.17
C GLN A 267 -24.95 -33.89 17.72
N GLY A 268 -25.24 -34.92 16.92
CA GLY A 268 -25.58 -34.76 15.49
C GLY A 268 -24.40 -34.57 14.54
N LYS A 269 -23.15 -34.71 15.01
CA LYS A 269 -21.95 -34.66 14.19
C LYS A 269 -21.06 -35.87 14.40
N GLN A 270 -20.34 -36.27 13.35
CA GLN A 270 -19.30 -37.29 13.46
C GLN A 270 -18.07 -36.72 14.16
N ASP A 271 -17.33 -37.55 14.85
CA ASP A 271 -16.04 -37.19 15.43
C ASP A 271 -15.05 -36.90 14.30
N THR A 272 -14.45 -35.73 14.35
CA THR A 272 -13.51 -35.29 13.34
C THR A 272 -12.21 -34.77 13.95
N GLN A 273 -11.10 -35.05 13.28
CA GLN A 273 -9.80 -34.45 13.58
C GLN A 273 -9.28 -33.77 12.32
N THR A 274 -8.96 -32.49 12.43
CA THR A 274 -8.47 -31.66 11.32
C THR A 274 -7.10 -31.09 11.67
N TYR A 275 -6.14 -31.37 10.82
CA TYR A 275 -4.81 -30.79 10.86
C TYR A 275 -4.70 -29.79 9.70
N SER A 276 -4.31 -28.57 9.99
CA SER A 276 -4.03 -27.58 8.97
C SER A 276 -2.63 -27.03 9.18
N PHE A 277 -1.88 -26.91 8.09
CA PHE A 277 -0.59 -26.25 8.10
C PHE A 277 -0.42 -25.43 6.83
N GLY A 278 0.35 -24.37 6.93
CA GLY A 278 0.57 -23.50 5.80
C GLY A 278 1.79 -22.63 5.95
N THR A 279 2.18 -22.03 4.85
CA THR A 279 3.28 -21.07 4.78
C THR A 279 2.83 -19.84 4.02
N GLU A 280 3.20 -18.69 4.53
CA GLU A 280 3.06 -17.42 3.85
C GLU A 280 4.42 -16.79 3.61
N VAL A 281 4.67 -16.36 2.38
CA VAL A 281 5.82 -15.52 2.03
C VAL A 281 5.29 -14.21 1.51
N LYS A 282 5.70 -13.11 2.11
CA LYS A 282 5.37 -11.75 1.68
C LYS A 282 6.66 -10.97 1.51
N SER A 283 6.87 -10.43 0.32
CA SER A 283 8.02 -9.60 0.01
C SER A 283 7.54 -8.30 -0.63
N ASN A 284 7.95 -7.20 -0.05
CA ASN A 284 7.65 -5.87 -0.56
C ASN A 284 8.96 -5.11 -0.79
N THR A 285 9.25 -4.85 -2.05
CA THR A 285 10.41 -4.07 -2.48
C THR A 285 9.92 -2.76 -3.05
N SER A 286 10.44 -1.64 -2.61
CA SER A 286 10.13 -0.35 -3.21
C SER A 286 11.38 0.50 -3.41
N PHE A 287 11.33 1.32 -4.44
CA PHE A 287 12.30 2.35 -4.76
C PHE A 287 11.57 3.69 -4.86
N ASP A 288 12.00 4.67 -4.09
CA ASP A 288 11.43 6.03 -4.11
C ASP A 288 12.56 7.05 -4.02
N LYS A 289 12.97 7.55 -5.16
CA LYS A 289 14.02 8.55 -5.25
C LYS A 289 13.71 9.54 -6.35
N GLU A 290 13.73 10.84 -6.01
CA GLU A 290 13.48 11.94 -6.94
C GLU A 290 12.15 11.76 -7.70
N ALA A 291 12.21 11.70 -9.04
CA ALA A 291 11.07 11.51 -9.91
C ALA A 291 10.63 10.04 -10.05
N TYR A 292 11.46 9.09 -9.63
CA TYR A 292 11.21 7.68 -9.87
C TYR A 292 10.58 7.00 -8.67
N TYR A 293 9.52 6.26 -8.91
CA TYR A 293 8.91 5.37 -7.94
C TYR A 293 8.72 4.00 -8.56
N PHE A 294 9.07 2.97 -7.80
CA PHE A 294 8.84 1.58 -8.17
C PHE A 294 8.43 0.80 -6.93
N THR A 295 7.49 -0.11 -7.07
CA THR A 295 7.14 -1.08 -6.03
C THR A 295 6.88 -2.43 -6.63
N ASN A 296 7.32 -3.48 -5.94
CA ASN A 296 7.02 -4.87 -6.23
C ASN A 296 6.54 -5.55 -4.96
N ARG A 297 5.36 -6.14 -5.00
CA ARG A 297 4.75 -6.87 -3.89
C ARG A 297 4.50 -8.30 -4.33
N LEU A 298 5.26 -9.22 -3.75
CA LEU A 298 5.12 -10.66 -3.93
C LEU A 298 4.43 -11.25 -2.68
N GLU A 299 3.41 -12.05 -2.92
CA GLU A 299 2.69 -12.80 -1.89
C GLU A 299 2.54 -14.25 -2.35
N ILE A 300 2.92 -15.18 -1.50
CA ILE A 300 2.75 -16.62 -1.69
C ILE A 300 1.99 -17.14 -0.48
N PHE A 301 0.92 -17.85 -0.72
CA PHE A 301 0.08 -18.49 0.30
C PHE A 301 -0.09 -19.95 -0.06
N GLU A 302 0.37 -20.83 0.82
CA GLU A 302 0.23 -22.26 0.71
C GLU A 302 -0.38 -22.84 1.99
N TYR A 303 -1.60 -23.36 1.89
CA TYR A 303 -2.30 -23.93 3.03
C TYR A 303 -2.83 -25.32 2.67
N PHE A 304 -2.55 -26.26 3.53
CA PHE A 304 -2.97 -27.64 3.41
C PHE A 304 -3.81 -28.02 4.63
N GLN A 305 -4.80 -28.85 4.39
CA GLN A 305 -5.68 -29.38 5.42
C GLN A 305 -5.88 -30.86 5.21
N SER A 306 -5.82 -31.62 6.30
CA SER A 306 -6.20 -33.03 6.34
C SER A 306 -7.29 -33.21 7.39
N THR A 307 -8.42 -33.80 7.01
CA THR A 307 -9.51 -34.11 7.94
C THR A 307 -9.72 -35.61 7.95
N SER A 308 -9.70 -36.19 9.13
CA SER A 308 -10.06 -37.62 9.36
C SER A 308 -11.37 -37.69 10.15
N THR A 309 -12.22 -38.61 9.75
CA THR A 309 -13.45 -38.97 10.48
C THR A 309 -13.34 -40.39 11.01
N THR A 310 -14.02 -40.69 12.10
CA THR A 310 -13.96 -42.02 12.77
C THR A 310 -14.39 -43.18 11.88
N ASN A 311 -15.11 -42.89 10.79
CA ASN A 311 -15.67 -43.90 9.90
C ASN A 311 -14.96 -44.01 8.55
N GLU A 312 -13.95 -43.19 8.27
CA GLU A 312 -13.21 -43.20 7.01
C GLU A 312 -11.74 -43.54 7.23
N GLU A 313 -11.27 -44.61 6.59
CA GLU A 313 -9.87 -45.05 6.64
C GLU A 313 -8.91 -44.10 5.89
N ASN A 314 -9.43 -43.18 5.09
CA ASN A 314 -8.61 -42.32 4.22
C ASN A 314 -8.72 -40.87 4.65
N SER A 315 -7.63 -40.30 5.14
CA SER A 315 -7.45 -38.85 5.27
C SER A 315 -6.65 -38.34 4.07
N TYR A 316 -7.20 -37.40 3.32
CA TYR A 316 -6.48 -36.76 2.22
C TYR A 316 -5.93 -35.43 2.66
N LEU A 317 -4.73 -35.13 2.15
CA LEU A 317 -4.16 -33.81 2.29
C LEU A 317 -4.68 -32.94 1.13
N VAL A 318 -5.56 -31.99 1.44
CA VAL A 318 -6.18 -31.10 0.49
C VAL A 318 -5.52 -29.73 0.57
N ASN A 319 -5.13 -29.18 -0.57
CA ASN A 319 -4.69 -27.79 -0.65
C ASN A 319 -5.91 -26.88 -0.57
N THR A 320 -6.01 -26.10 0.49
CA THR A 320 -7.14 -25.20 0.74
C THR A 320 -6.88 -23.78 0.24
N LYS A 321 -5.60 -23.40 0.05
CA LYS A 321 -5.21 -22.12 -0.53
C LYS A 321 -3.82 -22.24 -1.15
N ASP A 322 -3.76 -22.06 -2.43
CA ASP A 322 -2.53 -22.07 -3.23
C ASP A 322 -2.58 -20.86 -4.16
N VAL A 323 -1.87 -19.81 -3.77
CA VAL A 323 -1.90 -18.55 -4.52
C VAL A 323 -0.52 -17.90 -4.49
N LEU A 324 0.00 -17.64 -5.67
CA LEU A 324 1.09 -16.68 -5.88
C LEU A 324 0.50 -15.41 -6.49
N LYS A 325 0.74 -14.27 -5.86
CA LYS A 325 0.42 -12.93 -6.39
C LYS A 325 1.69 -12.10 -6.47
N ASN A 326 1.86 -11.42 -7.58
CA ASN A 326 2.93 -10.45 -7.73
C ASN A 326 2.38 -9.18 -8.39
N ASN A 327 2.52 -8.05 -7.71
CA ASN A 327 2.07 -6.74 -8.19
C ASN A 327 3.27 -5.80 -8.30
N LEU A 328 3.47 -5.26 -9.48
CA LEU A 328 4.58 -4.38 -9.83
C LEU A 328 4.01 -3.09 -10.39
N VAL A 329 4.48 -1.95 -9.87
CA VAL A 329 4.08 -0.62 -10.32
C VAL A 329 5.30 0.26 -10.42
N GLY A 330 5.47 0.91 -11.56
CA GLY A 330 6.47 1.94 -11.80
C GLY A 330 5.79 3.26 -12.14
N ILE A 331 6.23 4.35 -11.56
CA ILE A 331 5.73 5.71 -11.83
C ILE A 331 6.93 6.64 -12.04
N TYR A 332 6.91 7.40 -13.11
CA TYR A 332 7.79 8.54 -13.31
C TYR A 332 7.03 9.82 -12.98
N ARG A 333 7.36 10.51 -11.89
CA ARG A 333 6.68 11.73 -11.46
C ARG A 333 7.25 12.95 -12.19
N ILE A 334 6.46 13.53 -13.09
CA ILE A 334 6.80 14.82 -13.72
C ILE A 334 6.74 15.93 -12.66
N ASN A 335 5.75 15.83 -11.77
CA ASN A 335 5.59 16.70 -10.60
C ASN A 335 4.82 15.93 -9.50
N ASN A 336 4.43 16.58 -8.42
CA ASN A 336 3.72 15.97 -7.30
C ASN A 336 2.29 15.49 -7.62
N TYR A 337 1.77 15.83 -8.80
CA TYR A 337 0.38 15.58 -9.15
C TYR A 337 0.21 14.62 -10.32
N ILE A 338 1.19 14.55 -11.23
CA ILE A 338 1.05 13.79 -12.47
C ILE A 338 2.34 13.07 -12.85
N GLY A 339 2.20 11.89 -13.42
CA GLY A 339 3.29 11.13 -14.03
C GLY A 339 2.79 9.93 -14.81
N PRO A 340 3.52 9.49 -15.85
CA PRO A 340 3.25 8.21 -16.50
C PRO A 340 3.46 7.05 -15.50
N TYR A 341 2.65 5.99 -15.64
CA TYR A 341 2.79 4.76 -14.89
C TYR A 341 2.81 3.54 -15.81
N MET A 342 3.39 2.47 -15.29
CA MET A 342 3.26 1.10 -15.79
C MET A 342 2.93 0.18 -14.61
N SER A 343 2.08 -0.79 -14.84
CA SER A 343 1.71 -1.80 -13.85
C SER A 343 1.71 -3.19 -14.45
N LEU A 344 2.04 -4.18 -13.61
CA LEU A 344 1.98 -5.58 -13.94
C LEU A 344 1.46 -6.35 -12.73
N SER A 345 0.41 -7.12 -12.89
CA SER A 345 -0.16 -7.98 -11.86
C SER A 345 -0.21 -9.41 -12.36
N LEU A 346 0.35 -10.33 -11.58
CA LEU A 346 0.31 -11.77 -11.83
C LEU A 346 -0.39 -12.45 -10.67
N LYS A 347 -1.35 -13.32 -10.96
CA LYS A 347 -1.97 -14.22 -9.98
C LYS A 347 -2.01 -15.62 -10.57
N THR A 348 -1.52 -16.62 -9.83
CA THR A 348 -1.53 -18.02 -10.29
C THR A 348 -1.53 -18.97 -9.10
N ASN A 349 -1.88 -20.24 -9.34
CA ASN A 349 -1.62 -21.34 -8.41
C ASN A 349 -0.20 -21.88 -8.64
N LEU A 350 0.45 -22.36 -7.58
CA LEU A 350 1.79 -22.96 -7.66
C LEU A 350 1.75 -24.46 -7.88
N PHE A 351 0.81 -25.15 -7.21
CA PHE A 351 0.74 -26.60 -7.19
C PHE A 351 -0.44 -27.14 -7.99
N ARG A 352 -0.43 -28.45 -8.20
CA ARG A 352 -1.57 -29.18 -8.72
C ARG A 352 -2.67 -29.26 -7.69
N HIS A 353 -3.90 -29.05 -8.12
CA HIS A 353 -5.07 -29.26 -7.28
C HIS A 353 -5.72 -30.59 -7.64
N TYR A 354 -6.22 -31.26 -6.60
CA TYR A 354 -6.87 -32.57 -6.74
C TYR A 354 -8.28 -32.53 -6.16
N ALA A 355 -9.21 -33.15 -6.89
CA ALA A 355 -10.50 -33.54 -6.35
C ALA A 355 -10.42 -35.01 -5.91
N HIS A 356 -11.01 -35.32 -4.77
CA HIS A 356 -10.94 -36.64 -4.15
C HIS A 356 -12.32 -37.33 -4.13
N ASP A 357 -12.32 -38.65 -4.07
CA ASP A 357 -13.49 -39.50 -3.89
C ASP A 357 -14.59 -39.24 -4.93
N LEU A 358 -14.16 -39.15 -6.19
CA LEU A 358 -15.08 -38.92 -7.31
C LEU A 358 -15.81 -40.18 -7.70
N ASN A 359 -17.14 -40.14 -7.58
CA ASN A 359 -18.00 -41.25 -7.99
C ASN A 359 -19.13 -40.74 -8.92
N ASN A 360 -19.26 -41.36 -10.09
CA ASN A 360 -20.23 -40.99 -11.12
C ASN A 360 -20.12 -39.52 -11.60
N VAL A 361 -18.93 -38.97 -11.63
CA VAL A 361 -18.67 -37.62 -12.14
C VAL A 361 -18.34 -37.66 -13.62
N LYS A 362 -19.09 -36.93 -14.42
CA LYS A 362 -18.91 -36.83 -15.88
C LYS A 362 -17.82 -35.78 -16.18
N ILE A 363 -16.79 -36.16 -16.93
CA ILE A 363 -15.81 -35.23 -17.47
C ILE A 363 -16.19 -34.83 -18.89
N ILE A 364 -16.12 -33.55 -19.19
CA ILE A 364 -16.32 -32.98 -20.52
C ILE A 364 -14.95 -32.37 -20.94
N GLU A 365 -14.33 -33.00 -21.94
CA GLU A 365 -13.06 -32.54 -22.52
C GLU A 365 -13.29 -31.43 -23.57
N ASP A 366 -12.20 -30.77 -24.01
CA ASP A 366 -12.26 -29.65 -24.96
C ASP A 366 -12.88 -30.04 -26.31
N ASP A 367 -12.68 -31.28 -26.77
CA ASP A 367 -13.27 -31.84 -27.98
C ASP A 367 -14.73 -32.31 -27.82
N LYS A 368 -15.36 -32.01 -26.69
CA LYS A 368 -16.69 -32.45 -26.26
C LYS A 368 -16.82 -33.96 -26.05
N THR A 369 -15.72 -34.70 -26.05
CA THR A 369 -15.77 -36.09 -25.59
C THR A 369 -16.12 -36.14 -24.11
N THR A 370 -16.85 -37.16 -23.73
CA THR A 370 -17.29 -37.33 -22.34
C THR A 370 -16.85 -38.69 -21.82
N ARG A 371 -16.36 -38.70 -20.61
CA ARG A 371 -16.05 -39.92 -19.83
C ARG A 371 -16.62 -39.79 -18.44
N VAL A 372 -16.93 -40.91 -17.81
CA VAL A 372 -17.44 -40.94 -16.42
C VAL A 372 -16.36 -41.48 -15.53
N LEU A 373 -16.05 -40.77 -14.45
CA LEU A 373 -15.18 -41.23 -13.38
C LEU A 373 -16.01 -42.04 -12.38
N THR A 374 -15.62 -43.29 -12.16
CA THR A 374 -16.26 -44.16 -11.18
C THR A 374 -15.21 -44.63 -10.20
N ASP A 375 -15.43 -44.43 -8.91
CA ASP A 375 -14.54 -44.84 -7.80
C ASP A 375 -13.09 -44.33 -7.93
N VAL A 376 -12.95 -43.10 -8.41
CA VAL A 376 -11.62 -42.47 -8.55
C VAL A 376 -11.25 -41.76 -7.25
N LYS A 377 -10.23 -42.29 -6.54
CA LYS A 377 -9.74 -41.74 -5.27
C LYS A 377 -9.18 -40.34 -5.39
N SER A 378 -8.53 -40.01 -6.50
CA SER A 378 -7.92 -38.70 -6.71
C SER A 378 -7.80 -38.37 -8.20
N PHE A 379 -8.22 -37.19 -8.59
CA PHE A 379 -8.17 -36.69 -9.95
C PHE A 379 -7.58 -35.27 -9.97
N ALA A 380 -6.55 -35.01 -10.79
CA ALA A 380 -5.96 -33.69 -10.92
C ALA A 380 -6.93 -32.74 -11.66
N VAL A 381 -7.44 -31.74 -10.95
CA VAL A 381 -8.36 -30.74 -11.51
C VAL A 381 -7.66 -29.46 -11.99
N SER A 382 -6.39 -29.28 -11.64
CA SER A 382 -5.55 -28.19 -12.15
C SER A 382 -4.09 -28.63 -12.15
N ASP A 383 -3.34 -28.27 -13.21
CA ASP A 383 -1.90 -28.44 -13.26
C ASP A 383 -1.17 -27.31 -12.48
N TYR A 384 0.15 -27.44 -12.33
CA TYR A 384 1.03 -26.35 -11.89
C TYR A 384 0.84 -25.13 -12.77
N PHE A 385 0.61 -23.97 -12.16
CA PHE A 385 0.31 -22.72 -12.87
C PHE A 385 -0.89 -22.86 -13.84
N GLY A 386 -1.83 -23.77 -13.52
CA GLY A 386 -2.94 -24.11 -14.39
C GLY A 386 -3.90 -22.95 -14.59
N SER A 387 -4.16 -22.17 -13.55
CA SER A 387 -4.95 -20.94 -13.63
C SER A 387 -4.02 -19.75 -13.39
N THR A 388 -3.76 -18.98 -14.44
CA THR A 388 -2.87 -17.81 -14.39
C THR A 388 -3.61 -16.60 -14.96
N SER A 389 -3.69 -15.53 -14.16
CA SER A 389 -4.19 -14.22 -14.59
C SER A 389 -3.03 -13.23 -14.62
N LEU A 390 -2.80 -12.62 -15.76
CA LEU A 390 -1.81 -11.59 -16.00
C LEU A 390 -2.55 -10.31 -16.41
N GLN A 391 -2.29 -9.22 -15.71
CA GLN A 391 -2.83 -7.91 -16.05
C GLN A 391 -1.69 -6.90 -16.19
N GLU A 392 -1.66 -6.22 -17.30
CA GLU A 392 -0.71 -5.19 -17.64
C GLU A 392 -1.45 -3.87 -17.86
N GLY A 393 -0.86 -2.75 -17.46
CA GLY A 393 -1.44 -1.44 -17.65
C GLY A 393 -0.37 -0.38 -17.82
N ALA A 394 -0.64 0.61 -18.67
CA ALA A 394 0.22 1.77 -18.83
C ALA A 394 -0.62 3.02 -19.12
N GLY A 395 -0.19 4.16 -18.60
CA GLY A 395 -0.93 5.39 -18.78
C GLY A 395 -0.45 6.54 -17.91
N LEU A 396 -1.36 7.40 -17.50
CA LEU A 396 -1.12 8.55 -16.64
C LEU A 396 -1.68 8.32 -15.24
N ASN A 397 -0.87 8.57 -14.24
CA ASN A 397 -1.23 8.61 -12.84
C ASN A 397 -1.41 10.07 -12.41
N LEU A 398 -2.58 10.38 -11.88
CA LEU A 398 -2.91 11.68 -11.31
C LEU A 398 -3.09 11.49 -9.80
N GLU A 399 -2.39 12.29 -9.02
CA GLU A 399 -2.50 12.31 -7.57
C GLU A 399 -2.91 13.70 -7.12
N TYR A 400 -4.00 13.79 -6.38
CA TYR A 400 -4.47 15.05 -5.83
C TYR A 400 -4.77 14.90 -4.34
N LYS A 401 -4.10 15.71 -3.54
CA LYS A 401 -4.31 15.81 -2.09
C LYS A 401 -4.81 17.21 -1.77
N TYR A 402 -6.08 17.29 -1.41
CA TYR A 402 -6.68 18.52 -0.91
C TYR A 402 -6.81 18.44 0.61
N THR A 403 -5.99 19.21 1.30
CA THR A 403 -5.88 19.16 2.76
C THR A 403 -5.56 17.75 3.27
N THR A 404 -5.60 17.54 4.57
CA THR A 404 -5.43 16.22 5.20
C THR A 404 -6.71 15.37 5.17
N MET A 405 -7.78 15.88 4.56
CA MET A 405 -9.12 15.27 4.60
C MET A 405 -9.50 14.55 3.31
N LEU A 406 -8.85 14.87 2.19
CA LEU A 406 -9.17 14.29 0.90
C LEU A 406 -7.90 13.90 0.16
N SER A 407 -7.87 12.68 -0.32
CA SER A 407 -6.84 12.22 -1.23
C SER A 407 -7.50 11.42 -2.35
N LEU A 408 -7.14 11.76 -3.56
CA LEU A 408 -7.67 11.21 -4.78
C LEU A 408 -6.52 10.71 -5.65
N PHE A 409 -6.69 9.51 -6.16
CA PHE A 409 -5.86 8.89 -7.17
C PHE A 409 -6.70 8.56 -8.38
N LEU A 410 -6.22 8.95 -9.55
CA LEU A 410 -6.84 8.56 -10.81
C LEU A 410 -5.74 8.06 -11.76
N ARG A 411 -5.90 6.85 -12.24
CA ARG A 411 -5.09 6.28 -13.31
C ARG A 411 -5.94 6.14 -14.55
N LEU A 412 -5.45 6.69 -15.63
CA LEU A 412 -6.07 6.59 -16.94
C LEU A 412 -5.05 5.99 -17.89
N GLY A 413 -5.37 4.87 -18.49
CA GLY A 413 -4.42 4.16 -19.32
C GLY A 413 -5.07 3.18 -20.28
N TYR A 414 -4.23 2.31 -20.77
CA TYR A 414 -4.61 1.16 -21.58
C TYR A 414 -4.14 -0.10 -20.86
N GLY A 415 -5.06 -1.06 -20.69
CA GLY A 415 -4.81 -2.30 -19.98
C GLY A 415 -4.98 -3.52 -20.89
N LEU A 416 -4.24 -4.57 -20.55
CA LEU A 416 -4.33 -5.90 -21.12
C LEU A 416 -4.48 -6.89 -19.96
N LYS A 417 -5.52 -7.70 -19.97
CA LYS A 417 -5.73 -8.82 -19.05
C LYS A 417 -5.74 -10.12 -19.82
N GLN A 418 -4.98 -11.08 -19.35
CA GLN A 418 -4.87 -12.41 -19.94
C GLN A 418 -5.20 -13.44 -18.86
N ASP A 419 -6.28 -14.18 -19.04
CA ASP A 419 -6.63 -15.30 -18.18
C ASP A 419 -6.25 -16.59 -18.91
N ILE A 420 -5.23 -17.27 -18.41
CA ILE A 420 -4.63 -18.46 -19.02
C ILE A 420 -5.07 -19.67 -18.19
N SER A 421 -5.83 -20.56 -18.81
CA SER A 421 -6.23 -21.83 -18.22
C SER A 421 -5.49 -22.98 -18.93
N ARG A 422 -4.83 -23.84 -18.15
CA ARG A 422 -4.12 -25.02 -18.64
C ARG A 422 -4.54 -26.25 -17.85
N ASN A 423 -5.26 -27.16 -18.51
CA ASN A 423 -5.78 -28.38 -17.88
C ASN A 423 -6.53 -28.10 -16.59
N VAL A 424 -7.38 -27.08 -16.62
CA VAL A 424 -8.22 -26.71 -15.47
C VAL A 424 -9.59 -27.36 -15.67
N TYR A 425 -10.07 -28.08 -14.66
CA TYR A 425 -11.39 -28.69 -14.64
C TYR A 425 -12.25 -27.96 -13.61
N VAL A 426 -13.42 -27.52 -14.00
CA VAL A 426 -14.34 -26.78 -13.14
C VAL A 426 -15.60 -27.60 -12.96
N PHE A 427 -16.03 -27.76 -11.71
CA PHE A 427 -17.31 -28.40 -11.38
C PHE A 427 -18.49 -27.54 -11.81
N ASN A 428 -19.56 -28.21 -12.26
CA ASN A 428 -20.85 -27.56 -12.36
C ASN A 428 -21.46 -27.33 -10.97
N GLU A 429 -22.53 -26.56 -10.86
CA GLU A 429 -23.21 -26.22 -9.59
C GLU A 429 -23.61 -27.44 -8.75
N SER A 430 -23.93 -28.56 -9.40
CA SER A 430 -24.35 -29.81 -8.74
C SER A 430 -23.20 -30.76 -8.42
N ASN A 431 -21.95 -30.42 -8.72
CA ASN A 431 -20.74 -31.25 -8.55
C ASN A 431 -20.82 -32.61 -9.29
N THR A 432 -21.63 -32.71 -10.32
CA THR A 432 -21.83 -33.96 -11.11
C THR A 432 -21.02 -33.98 -12.40
N GLU A 433 -20.59 -32.84 -12.87
CA GLU A 433 -19.82 -32.71 -14.10
C GLU A 433 -18.55 -31.86 -13.87
N LEU A 434 -17.45 -32.28 -14.46
CA LEU A 434 -16.18 -31.55 -14.55
C LEU A 434 -15.98 -31.15 -16.02
N LYS A 435 -15.97 -29.85 -16.29
CA LYS A 435 -15.67 -29.30 -17.61
C LYS A 435 -14.24 -28.86 -17.67
N ARG A 436 -13.47 -29.34 -18.66
CA ARG A 436 -12.14 -28.86 -18.93
C ARG A 436 -12.18 -27.47 -19.53
N ILE A 437 -11.35 -26.59 -19.00
CA ILE A 437 -11.11 -25.26 -19.56
C ILE A 437 -9.64 -25.20 -19.94
N ASN A 438 -9.36 -24.91 -21.21
CA ASN A 438 -8.01 -24.82 -21.73
C ASN A 438 -7.96 -23.71 -22.79
N GLY A 439 -7.10 -22.75 -22.60
CA GLY A 439 -6.99 -21.62 -23.51
C GLY A 439 -6.51 -20.35 -22.86
N VAL A 440 -6.53 -19.28 -23.63
CA VAL A 440 -6.18 -17.93 -23.16
C VAL A 440 -7.30 -16.99 -23.57
N GLU A 441 -7.87 -16.35 -22.58
CA GLU A 441 -8.82 -15.26 -22.76
C GLU A 441 -8.09 -13.93 -22.68
N TYR A 442 -8.37 -13.03 -23.62
CA TYR A 442 -7.76 -11.72 -23.72
C TYR A 442 -8.80 -10.64 -23.55
N LEU A 443 -8.56 -9.71 -22.64
CA LEU A 443 -9.29 -8.47 -22.51
C LEU A 443 -8.31 -7.32 -22.66
N GLN A 444 -8.55 -6.40 -23.58
CA GLN A 444 -7.70 -5.24 -23.77
C GLN A 444 -8.54 -4.00 -24.05
N GLY A 445 -8.12 -2.87 -23.52
CA GLY A 445 -8.84 -1.64 -23.74
C GLY A 445 -8.45 -0.53 -22.78
N PRO A 446 -9.18 0.60 -22.80
CA PRO A 446 -9.03 1.64 -21.81
C PRO A 446 -9.19 1.11 -20.40
N GLU A 447 -8.25 1.47 -19.53
CA GLU A 447 -8.25 1.17 -18.10
C GLU A 447 -8.44 2.45 -17.31
N ILE A 448 -9.37 2.43 -16.38
CA ILE A 448 -9.62 3.50 -15.42
C ILE A 448 -9.53 2.92 -14.03
N SER A 449 -8.62 3.45 -13.22
CA SER A 449 -8.54 3.14 -11.79
C SER A 449 -8.70 4.43 -11.00
N PHE A 450 -9.71 4.46 -10.14
CA PHE A 450 -10.01 5.60 -9.29
C PHE A 450 -10.00 5.17 -7.84
N TYR A 451 -9.26 5.89 -7.01
CA TYR A 451 -9.23 5.67 -5.60
C TYR A 451 -9.40 6.98 -4.83
N LEU A 452 -10.38 7.01 -3.96
CA LEU A 452 -10.68 8.15 -3.12
C LEU A 452 -10.67 7.74 -1.65
N THR A 453 -10.02 8.53 -0.83
CA THR A 453 -10.19 8.50 0.62
C THR A 453 -10.57 9.88 1.08
N SER A 454 -11.66 9.98 1.77
CA SER A 454 -12.17 11.23 2.32
C SER A 454 -12.59 11.07 3.76
N SER A 455 -12.31 12.08 4.54
CA SER A 455 -12.75 12.17 5.93
C SER A 455 -13.24 13.58 6.18
N PRO A 456 -14.41 13.91 5.62
CA PRO A 456 -14.95 15.27 5.65
C PRO A 456 -15.27 15.72 7.09
N PHE A 457 -15.59 14.77 7.96
CA PHE A 457 -15.89 15.02 9.37
C PHE A 457 -15.12 14.04 10.25
N SER A 458 -14.91 14.38 11.52
CA SER A 458 -14.21 13.52 12.50
C SER A 458 -14.92 12.17 12.74
N PHE A 459 -16.22 12.13 12.46
CA PHE A 459 -17.07 10.94 12.65
C PHE A 459 -17.31 10.16 11.35
N LEU A 460 -16.82 10.61 10.18
CA LEU A 460 -17.13 10.00 8.90
C LEU A 460 -15.85 9.76 8.08
N ASP A 461 -15.60 8.50 7.75
CA ASP A 461 -14.56 8.08 6.81
C ASP A 461 -15.17 7.38 5.60
N ILE A 462 -14.73 7.75 4.41
CA ILE A 462 -15.21 7.19 3.15
C ILE A 462 -13.99 6.76 2.34
N THR A 463 -14.01 5.51 1.88
CA THR A 463 -13.03 4.99 0.92
C THR A 463 -13.77 4.44 -0.28
N ILE A 464 -13.34 4.81 -1.48
CA ILE A 464 -13.88 4.29 -2.75
C ILE A 464 -12.71 3.81 -3.59
N ASP A 465 -12.82 2.61 -4.11
CA ASP A 465 -11.87 2.01 -5.06
C ASP A 465 -12.64 1.50 -6.28
N ILE A 466 -12.30 1.97 -7.46
CA ILE A 466 -12.91 1.59 -8.72
C ILE A 466 -11.81 1.17 -9.68
N LEU A 467 -11.98 0.01 -10.28
CA LEU A 467 -11.18 -0.43 -11.41
C LEU A 467 -12.12 -0.82 -12.55
N SER A 468 -11.87 -0.29 -13.72
CA SER A 468 -12.61 -0.64 -14.93
C SER A 468 -11.65 -0.87 -16.08
N LEU A 469 -11.82 -1.98 -16.79
CA LEU A 469 -11.20 -2.28 -18.07
C LEU A 469 -12.33 -2.42 -19.10
N ILE A 470 -12.28 -1.66 -20.19
CA ILE A 470 -13.35 -1.56 -21.19
C ILE A 470 -12.85 -2.15 -22.52
N PRO A 471 -13.00 -3.47 -22.74
CA PRO A 471 -12.54 -4.10 -23.97
C PRO A 471 -13.28 -3.58 -25.20
N ASP A 472 -12.57 -3.35 -26.28
CA ASP A 472 -13.12 -2.93 -27.58
C ASP A 472 -14.06 -1.71 -27.51
N MET A 473 -13.90 -0.85 -26.51
CA MET A 473 -14.80 0.25 -26.19
C MET A 473 -16.26 -0.20 -25.91
N SER A 474 -16.47 -1.48 -25.59
CA SER A 474 -17.78 -2.05 -25.30
C SER A 474 -18.01 -2.11 -23.78
N LEU A 475 -19.00 -1.36 -23.32
CA LEU A 475 -19.39 -1.40 -21.91
C LEU A 475 -20.02 -2.75 -21.52
N GLU A 476 -20.61 -3.46 -22.46
CA GLU A 476 -21.21 -4.78 -22.23
C GLU A 476 -20.16 -5.82 -21.83
N LYS A 477 -18.97 -5.75 -22.43
CA LYS A 477 -17.84 -6.66 -22.15
C LYS A 477 -16.91 -6.16 -21.06
N SER A 478 -17.26 -5.04 -20.39
CA SER A 478 -16.36 -4.44 -19.43
C SER A 478 -16.14 -5.32 -18.19
N TYR A 479 -14.88 -5.35 -17.74
CA TYR A 479 -14.53 -5.78 -16.39
C TYR A 479 -14.61 -4.56 -15.47
N PHE A 480 -15.35 -4.68 -14.40
CA PHE A 480 -15.58 -3.58 -13.46
C PHE A 480 -15.57 -4.10 -12.03
N THR A 481 -14.81 -3.44 -11.18
CA THR A 481 -14.86 -3.64 -9.72
C THR A 481 -15.10 -2.30 -9.04
N PHE A 482 -16.00 -2.29 -8.09
CA PHE A 482 -16.29 -1.15 -7.22
C PHE A 482 -16.26 -1.63 -5.78
N GLN A 483 -15.43 -1.02 -4.97
CA GLN A 483 -15.42 -1.25 -3.54
C GLN A 483 -15.60 0.09 -2.81
N SER A 484 -16.53 0.15 -1.90
CA SER A 484 -16.75 1.32 -1.05
C SER A 484 -16.83 0.89 0.41
N THR A 485 -16.13 1.63 1.25
CA THR A 485 -16.22 1.48 2.71
C THR A 485 -16.63 2.82 3.30
N VAL A 486 -17.73 2.82 4.02
CA VAL A 486 -18.20 3.99 4.79
C VAL A 486 -18.19 3.64 6.27
N MET A 487 -17.40 4.37 7.04
CA MET A 487 -17.30 4.21 8.49
C MET A 487 -17.90 5.43 9.19
N LEU A 488 -18.93 5.19 9.99
CA LEU A 488 -19.55 6.18 10.87
C LEU A 488 -19.15 5.88 12.33
N LYS A 489 -18.55 6.84 12.99
CA LYS A 489 -18.20 6.80 14.41
C LYS A 489 -19.33 7.41 15.19
N LEU A 490 -20.11 6.57 15.85
CA LEU A 490 -21.26 7.03 16.67
C LEU A 490 -20.81 7.50 18.05
N SER A 491 -19.74 6.91 18.57
CA SER A 491 -19.10 7.29 19.84
C SER A 491 -17.66 6.78 19.90
N SER A 492 -16.95 7.05 20.99
CA SER A 492 -15.60 6.51 21.24
C SER A 492 -15.56 4.97 21.36
N PHE A 493 -16.70 4.32 21.51
CA PHE A 493 -16.82 2.87 21.71
C PHE A 493 -17.75 2.19 20.70
N ILE A 494 -18.37 2.93 19.77
CA ILE A 494 -19.27 2.36 18.75
C ILE A 494 -18.92 2.94 17.39
N SER A 495 -18.66 2.09 16.41
CA SER A 495 -18.61 2.45 15.00
C SER A 495 -19.51 1.56 14.15
N LEU A 496 -20.04 2.13 13.09
CA LEU A 496 -20.82 1.46 12.06
C LEU A 496 -20.02 1.45 10.77
N ASN A 497 -19.72 0.28 10.27
CA ASN A 497 -18.96 0.09 9.01
C ASN A 497 -19.90 -0.51 7.96
N TYR A 498 -20.05 0.17 6.86
CA TYR A 498 -20.75 -0.35 5.69
C TYR A 498 -19.75 -0.58 4.57
N ASN A 499 -19.65 -1.82 4.11
CA ASN A 499 -18.82 -2.24 2.98
C ASN A 499 -19.73 -2.66 1.83
N LEU A 500 -19.50 -2.08 0.67
CA LEU A 500 -20.16 -2.45 -0.58
C LEU A 500 -19.10 -2.89 -1.58
N TRP A 501 -19.26 -4.08 -2.12
CA TRP A 501 -18.46 -4.60 -3.20
C TRP A 501 -19.34 -4.97 -4.37
N ILE A 502 -19.00 -4.51 -5.56
CA ILE A 502 -19.69 -4.80 -6.81
C ILE A 502 -18.64 -5.24 -7.80
N GLU A 503 -18.86 -6.37 -8.43
CA GLU A 503 -18.02 -6.89 -9.51
C GLU A 503 -18.87 -7.28 -10.70
N ARG A 504 -18.34 -7.04 -11.89
CA ARG A 504 -18.89 -7.51 -13.16
C ARG A 504 -17.75 -7.98 -14.05
N ASN A 505 -17.92 -9.14 -14.64
CA ASN A 505 -17.08 -9.60 -15.73
C ASN A 505 -17.98 -9.86 -16.94
N GLY A 506 -18.14 -8.86 -17.79
CA GLY A 506 -19.06 -8.89 -18.94
C GLY A 506 -18.73 -9.93 -20.02
N THR A 507 -17.57 -10.62 -19.92
CA THR A 507 -17.24 -11.75 -20.79
C THR A 507 -17.78 -13.07 -20.28
N ILE A 508 -18.02 -13.18 -18.98
CA ILE A 508 -18.50 -14.40 -18.32
C ILE A 508 -19.99 -14.30 -18.04
N ASP A 509 -20.41 -13.17 -17.47
CA ASP A 509 -21.80 -12.93 -17.08
C ASP A 509 -22.11 -11.42 -17.15
N ASP A 510 -23.26 -11.07 -17.73
CA ASP A 510 -23.75 -9.69 -17.80
C ASP A 510 -24.24 -9.15 -16.44
N LEU A 511 -24.36 -10.02 -15.45
CA LEU A 511 -24.89 -9.67 -14.14
C LEU A 511 -23.81 -9.06 -13.24
N PHE A 512 -24.22 -8.04 -12.50
CA PHE A 512 -23.40 -7.48 -11.42
C PHE A 512 -23.51 -8.35 -10.17
N GLN A 513 -22.42 -8.93 -9.75
CA GLN A 513 -22.31 -9.56 -8.44
C GLN A 513 -22.17 -8.47 -7.38
N LYS A 514 -22.99 -8.51 -6.34
CA LYS A 514 -23.03 -7.51 -5.28
C LYS A 514 -22.91 -8.18 -3.93
N THR A 515 -21.95 -7.72 -3.13
CA THR A 515 -21.83 -8.12 -1.74
C THR A 515 -21.85 -6.87 -0.88
N HIS A 516 -22.67 -6.84 0.14
CA HIS A 516 -22.68 -5.77 1.12
C HIS A 516 -22.66 -6.34 2.53
N ALA A 517 -21.93 -5.69 3.40
CA ALA A 517 -21.85 -6.02 4.81
C ALA A 517 -22.00 -4.77 5.66
N LEU A 518 -22.89 -4.85 6.64
CA LEU A 518 -23.03 -3.84 7.68
C LEU A 518 -22.50 -4.45 8.97
N THR A 519 -21.49 -3.82 9.53
CA THR A 519 -20.85 -4.29 10.76
C THR A 519 -20.93 -3.21 11.83
N ILE A 520 -21.46 -3.57 12.99
CA ILE A 520 -21.40 -2.73 14.18
C ILE A 520 -20.22 -3.22 15.01
N GLN A 521 -19.26 -2.35 15.23
CA GLN A 521 -18.10 -2.64 16.07
C GLN A 521 -18.28 -1.96 17.42
N LEU A 522 -18.25 -2.76 18.48
CA LEU A 522 -18.30 -2.29 19.85
C LEU A 522 -16.90 -2.40 20.45
N TYR A 523 -16.38 -1.29 20.94
CA TYR A 523 -15.08 -1.24 21.60
C TYR A 523 -15.32 -1.11 23.11
N TYR A 524 -15.02 -2.14 23.87
CA TYR A 524 -15.07 -2.07 25.32
C TYR A 524 -13.66 -2.07 25.90
N ARG A 525 -13.38 -1.13 26.80
CA ARG A 525 -12.10 -1.03 27.48
C ARG A 525 -12.25 -1.57 28.90
N PHE A 526 -11.47 -2.58 29.21
CA PHE A 526 -11.22 -2.98 30.59
C PHE A 526 -10.04 -2.16 31.11
N TYR A 527 -10.23 -1.49 32.24
CA TYR A 527 -9.18 -0.78 32.95
C TYR A 527 -8.51 -1.70 33.95
#